data_afa558cca5f5adfabe226181f0a48ffd
#
_entry.id   afa558cca5f5adfabe226181f0a48ffd
#
_cell.length_a   1.000
_cell.length_b   1.000
_cell.length_c   1.000
_cell.angle_alpha   90.00
_cell.angle_beta   90.00
_cell.angle_gamma   90.00
#
_symmetry.space_group_name_H-M   'P 1'
#
loop_
_entity.id
_entity.type
_entity.pdbx_description
1 polymer ?
#
loop_
_entity_poly.entity_id
_entity_poly.type
_entity_poly.pdbx_seq_one_letter_code
_entity_poly.pdbx_strand_id
1 'polypeptide(L)'
;LPISVSAARDDIAKAVSSSQVVIVSGQTGSGKTTQLPKILLELGRGTHGRQIVHTQPRRLAARTVAERIASEMGVHLGDEIGYQVRFTDETSPKTRLRVVTDGILLAQIQRDPQLRQYDTIVIDEAHERSLNIDFLLGYLTALLPKRRDLKLIITSATIDSVKFQEHFEHALHEKVPVIEVSGRTYPVQVVYEPLGTAPALMRHVPGFETGAMPGEESYAELSAAPSDGGRDRGSSREPDMDMPTAVARACAELIIHSSHERGARDILVFASGERDIHEFENALRRHYGPRADDMRHPDAIEIMPLFARLSSKEQHRVFEPHTHQRIVIATNVAETSLTVPGIRYVVDPGTARISRYSKTAKVQRLPIEPISQASADQRSGRCGRIADGIAIRLYSREDYETRPRFTEPEILRTSLGAVVLHMLSVGVARTAEDVTNFGFIDPPDMKAVSDGFNELTELKAIGRKRGEVTLTHVGRQLARIPIDVRLGRMVIEAAKSSTPDTLAAVLVIVAFLSLQDPRERPDEARDEADRIHNRYADPSSDYLTALNIWDRIFQADGEPSKIGRAHV
;
A
#
# COMPACT_ATOMS: atom_id res chain seq x y z
N LEU A 1 -5.61 -9.26 26.80
CA LEU A 1 -4.93 -10.43 26.25
C LEU A 1 -3.51 -10.01 25.84
N PRO A 2 -2.46 -10.77 26.19
CA PRO A 2 -1.10 -10.42 25.79
C PRO A 2 -1.00 -10.42 24.26
N ILE A 3 -0.39 -9.38 23.70
CA ILE A 3 -0.05 -9.30 22.28
C ILE A 3 0.91 -10.47 22.00
N SER A 4 0.71 -11.23 20.93
CA SER A 4 1.44 -12.49 20.74
C SER A 4 2.96 -12.34 20.58
N VAL A 5 3.44 -11.20 20.07
CA VAL A 5 4.89 -10.86 20.08
C VAL A 5 5.41 -10.71 21.50
N SER A 6 4.61 -10.17 22.42
CA SER A 6 5.03 -10.05 23.84
C SER A 6 5.12 -11.41 24.52
N ALA A 7 4.32 -12.41 24.12
CA ALA A 7 4.45 -13.77 24.62
C ALA A 7 5.72 -14.48 24.10
N ALA A 8 6.14 -14.16 22.87
CA ALA A 8 7.36 -14.70 22.24
C ALA A 8 8.62 -13.85 22.52
N ARG A 9 8.55 -12.86 23.44
CA ARG A 9 9.61 -11.89 23.70
C ARG A 9 10.97 -12.55 24.01
N ASP A 10 10.98 -13.53 24.89
CA ASP A 10 12.21 -14.19 25.33
C ASP A 10 12.84 -15.03 24.20
N ASP A 11 12.01 -15.67 23.37
CA ASP A 11 12.48 -16.41 22.20
C ASP A 11 13.06 -15.46 21.15
N ILE A 12 12.41 -14.31 20.90
CA ILE A 12 12.90 -13.27 20.02
C ILE A 12 14.22 -12.70 20.55
N ALA A 13 14.29 -12.38 21.83
CA ALA A 13 15.50 -11.86 22.47
C ALA A 13 16.68 -12.84 22.35
N LYS A 14 16.43 -14.13 22.59
CA LYS A 14 17.43 -15.18 22.42
C LYS A 14 17.89 -15.32 20.99
N ALA A 15 16.96 -15.34 20.02
CA ALA A 15 17.28 -15.45 18.60
C ALA A 15 18.11 -14.25 18.11
N VAL A 16 17.73 -13.02 18.47
CA VAL A 16 18.47 -11.80 18.12
C VAL A 16 19.88 -11.80 18.71
N SER A 17 20.03 -12.30 19.94
CA SER A 17 21.35 -12.39 20.57
C SER A 17 22.26 -13.40 19.87
N SER A 18 21.73 -14.58 19.49
CA SER A 18 22.51 -15.69 18.95
C SER A 18 22.71 -15.66 17.43
N SER A 19 21.83 -15.00 16.66
CA SER A 19 21.86 -15.03 15.20
C SER A 19 22.02 -13.65 14.59
N GLN A 20 22.64 -13.57 13.41
CA GLN A 20 22.82 -12.31 12.69
C GLN A 20 21.51 -11.89 11.97
N VAL A 21 20.77 -12.84 11.46
CA VAL A 21 19.47 -12.64 10.80
C VAL A 21 18.39 -13.38 11.59
N VAL A 22 17.27 -12.73 11.83
CA VAL A 22 16.09 -13.30 12.49
C VAL A 22 14.84 -12.95 11.68
N ILE A 23 14.02 -13.93 11.41
CA ILE A 23 12.72 -13.74 10.73
C ILE A 23 11.61 -13.86 11.77
N VAL A 24 10.75 -12.85 11.85
CA VAL A 24 9.56 -12.89 12.70
C VAL A 24 8.33 -12.93 11.81
N SER A 25 7.75 -14.11 11.72
CA SER A 25 6.59 -14.40 10.88
C SER A 25 5.32 -14.33 11.71
N GLY A 26 4.26 -13.75 11.15
CA GLY A 26 2.97 -13.72 11.85
C GLY A 26 1.97 -12.80 11.19
N GLN A 27 0.70 -13.04 11.46
CA GLN A 27 -0.38 -12.25 10.90
C GLN A 27 -0.28 -10.77 11.28
N THR A 28 -0.86 -9.91 10.44
CA THR A 28 -1.00 -8.47 10.75
C THR A 28 -1.80 -8.28 12.04
N GLY A 29 -1.35 -7.32 12.87
CA GLY A 29 -1.97 -7.08 14.19
C GLY A 29 -1.39 -7.90 15.33
N SER A 30 -0.41 -8.78 15.10
CA SER A 30 0.30 -9.52 16.16
C SER A 30 1.25 -8.64 17.00
N GLY A 31 1.39 -7.36 16.65
CA GLY A 31 2.24 -6.41 17.36
C GLY A 31 3.71 -6.37 16.87
N LYS A 32 4.07 -7.07 15.79
CA LYS A 32 5.45 -7.09 15.25
C LYS A 32 6.02 -5.68 15.09
N THR A 33 5.33 -4.85 14.35
CA THR A 33 5.74 -3.50 13.99
C THR A 33 6.06 -2.59 15.20
N THR A 34 5.30 -2.72 16.30
CA THR A 34 5.46 -1.83 17.47
C THR A 34 6.25 -2.46 18.61
N GLN A 35 6.18 -3.78 18.80
CA GLN A 35 6.83 -4.43 19.94
C GLN A 35 8.29 -4.85 19.64
N LEU A 36 8.59 -5.31 18.41
CA LEU A 36 9.97 -5.68 18.06
C LEU A 36 10.99 -4.56 18.30
N PRO A 37 10.75 -3.31 17.86
CA PRO A 37 11.69 -2.23 18.13
C PRO A 37 11.94 -2.00 19.63
N LYS A 38 10.93 -2.16 20.49
CA LYS A 38 11.07 -2.02 21.93
C LYS A 38 11.93 -3.15 22.51
N ILE A 39 11.70 -4.40 22.08
CA ILE A 39 12.56 -5.55 22.48
C ILE A 39 14.00 -5.30 22.09
N LEU A 40 14.27 -4.77 20.90
CA LEU A 40 15.62 -4.45 20.44
C LEU A 40 16.28 -3.35 21.29
N LEU A 41 15.54 -2.30 21.65
CA LEU A 41 16.02 -1.24 22.55
C LEU A 41 16.36 -1.78 23.95
N GLU A 42 15.54 -2.69 24.48
CA GLU A 42 15.75 -3.36 25.77
C GLU A 42 16.97 -4.29 25.74
N LEU A 43 17.29 -4.90 24.59
CA LEU A 43 18.51 -5.67 24.36
C LEU A 43 19.76 -4.80 24.22
N GLY A 44 19.64 -3.49 24.41
CA GLY A 44 20.75 -2.55 24.31
C GLY A 44 21.15 -2.21 22.88
N ARG A 45 20.34 -2.52 21.88
CA ARG A 45 20.58 -2.08 20.51
C ARG A 45 20.31 -0.58 20.37
N GLY A 46 20.89 0.04 19.38
CA GLY A 46 20.77 1.49 19.19
C GLY A 46 21.53 2.30 20.25
N THR A 47 22.67 1.81 20.72
CA THR A 47 23.54 2.44 21.74
C THR A 47 24.93 2.74 21.17
N HIS A 48 25.78 3.40 21.97
CA HIS A 48 27.17 3.73 21.59
C HIS A 48 27.29 4.53 20.28
N GLY A 49 26.37 5.47 20.04
CA GLY A 49 26.37 6.31 18.85
C GLY A 49 25.83 5.61 17.59
N ARG A 50 25.29 4.41 17.73
CA ARG A 50 24.60 3.69 16.64
C ARG A 50 23.10 3.72 16.86
N GLN A 51 22.35 3.41 15.80
CA GLN A 51 20.89 3.44 15.80
C GLN A 51 20.32 2.10 15.32
N ILE A 52 19.08 1.86 15.70
CA ILE A 52 18.19 0.89 15.05
C ILE A 52 17.47 1.63 13.93
N VAL A 53 17.47 1.11 12.71
CA VAL A 53 16.58 1.57 11.65
C VAL A 53 15.46 0.57 11.43
N HIS A 54 14.24 1.09 11.34
CA HIS A 54 13.03 0.31 11.11
C HIS A 54 12.35 0.83 9.84
N THR A 55 12.30 0.02 8.80
CA THR A 55 11.68 0.45 7.54
C THR A 55 10.18 0.22 7.53
N GLN A 56 9.48 1.08 6.80
CA GLN A 56 8.06 0.99 6.51
C GLN A 56 7.82 1.26 5.02
N PRO A 57 6.91 0.54 4.35
CA PRO A 57 6.68 0.76 2.93
C PRO A 57 6.01 2.10 2.62
N ARG A 58 5.30 2.69 3.58
CA ARG A 58 4.48 3.91 3.36
C ARG A 58 4.80 5.01 4.35
N ARG A 59 4.76 6.27 3.89
CA ARG A 59 5.07 7.46 4.72
C ARG A 59 4.18 7.58 5.95
N LEU A 60 2.86 7.38 5.75
CA LEU A 60 1.91 7.45 6.85
C LEU A 60 2.20 6.37 7.89
N ALA A 61 2.49 5.14 7.46
CA ALA A 61 2.86 4.05 8.36
C ALA A 61 4.13 4.39 9.16
N ALA A 62 5.18 4.91 8.51
CA ALA A 62 6.42 5.28 9.20
C ALA A 62 6.16 6.30 10.32
N ARG A 63 5.36 7.33 10.05
CA ARG A 63 4.99 8.35 11.04
C ARG A 63 4.15 7.75 12.18
N THR A 64 3.05 7.09 11.86
CA THR A 64 2.11 6.57 12.88
C THR A 64 2.75 5.48 13.75
N VAL A 65 3.63 4.66 13.19
CA VAL A 65 4.40 3.67 13.95
C VAL A 65 5.36 4.34 14.92
N ALA A 66 6.10 5.37 14.48
CA ALA A 66 7.01 6.11 15.36
C ALA A 66 6.24 6.83 16.49
N GLU A 67 5.14 7.52 16.16
CA GLU A 67 4.25 8.17 17.14
C GLU A 67 3.73 7.16 18.17
N ARG A 68 3.29 5.99 17.70
CA ARG A 68 2.77 4.93 18.56
C ARG A 68 3.83 4.36 19.50
N ILE A 69 5.03 4.07 18.99
CA ILE A 69 6.15 3.55 19.82
C ILE A 69 6.57 4.60 20.85
N ALA A 70 6.70 5.87 20.43
CA ALA A 70 7.05 6.96 21.34
C ALA A 70 6.03 7.13 22.47
N SER A 71 4.73 7.11 22.13
CA SER A 71 3.64 7.16 23.10
C SER A 71 3.64 5.99 24.07
N GLU A 72 3.85 4.75 23.59
CA GLU A 72 3.90 3.55 24.43
C GLU A 72 5.13 3.52 25.34
N MET A 73 6.23 4.18 24.94
CA MET A 73 7.45 4.31 25.74
C MET A 73 7.45 5.55 26.64
N GLY A 74 6.47 6.43 26.52
CA GLY A 74 6.37 7.67 27.30
C GLY A 74 7.46 8.69 26.96
N VAL A 75 7.97 8.70 25.71
CA VAL A 75 9.00 9.63 25.23
C VAL A 75 8.43 10.58 24.17
N HIS A 76 9.07 11.75 24.01
CA HIS A 76 8.72 12.66 22.94
C HIS A 76 9.24 12.15 21.58
N LEU A 77 8.40 12.27 20.54
CA LEU A 77 8.82 12.00 19.19
C LEU A 77 9.93 12.99 18.78
N GLY A 78 10.99 12.47 18.14
CA GLY A 78 12.18 13.24 17.81
C GLY A 78 13.32 13.10 18.83
N ASP A 79 13.07 12.61 20.05
CA ASP A 79 14.09 12.28 21.04
C ASP A 79 14.65 10.87 20.78
N GLU A 80 14.42 9.91 21.67
CA GLU A 80 14.91 8.53 21.50
C GLU A 80 14.28 7.81 20.30
N ILE A 81 13.04 8.12 20.00
CA ILE A 81 12.27 7.60 18.87
C ILE A 81 12.03 8.72 17.89
N GLY A 82 12.44 8.55 16.63
CA GLY A 82 12.20 9.50 15.58
C GLY A 82 11.79 8.84 14.27
N TYR A 83 11.33 9.61 13.32
CA TYR A 83 11.05 9.11 11.98
C TYR A 83 11.62 10.03 10.90
N GLN A 84 11.89 9.44 9.74
CA GLN A 84 12.32 10.17 8.56
C GLN A 84 11.60 9.65 7.32
N VAL A 85 10.91 10.55 6.64
CA VAL A 85 10.29 10.31 5.36
C VAL A 85 10.71 11.41 4.38
N ARG A 86 10.35 11.28 3.12
CA ARG A 86 10.71 12.30 2.13
C ARG A 86 10.19 13.67 2.55
N PHE A 87 11.08 14.66 2.67
CA PHE A 87 10.84 16.05 3.09
C PHE A 87 10.51 16.27 4.58
N THR A 88 10.54 15.23 5.40
CA THR A 88 10.33 15.37 6.84
C THR A 88 11.35 14.53 7.60
N ASP A 89 12.05 15.14 8.54
CA ASP A 89 13.01 14.50 9.43
C ASP A 89 12.76 14.96 10.87
N GLU A 90 12.14 14.09 11.66
CA GLU A 90 11.85 14.29 13.08
C GLU A 90 12.77 13.38 13.89
N THR A 91 14.08 13.65 13.79
CA THR A 91 15.13 12.93 14.54
C THR A 91 16.09 13.91 15.20
N SER A 92 16.79 13.45 16.22
CA SER A 92 17.82 14.24 16.93
C SER A 92 19.09 13.39 17.15
N PRO A 93 20.18 13.97 17.65
CA PRO A 93 21.36 13.20 18.07
C PRO A 93 21.09 12.16 19.17
N LYS A 94 19.95 12.26 19.87
CA LYS A 94 19.51 11.31 20.90
C LYS A 94 18.75 10.12 20.33
N THR A 95 18.38 10.18 19.04
CA THR A 95 17.53 9.15 18.42
C THR A 95 18.25 7.82 18.36
N ARG A 96 17.69 6.82 19.02
CA ARG A 96 18.14 5.44 19.06
C ARG A 96 17.38 4.55 18.09
N LEU A 97 16.08 4.79 17.91
CA LEU A 97 15.22 4.13 16.94
C LEU A 97 14.78 5.15 15.91
N ARG A 98 15.14 4.91 14.66
CA ARG A 98 14.74 5.71 13.51
C ARG A 98 13.78 4.90 12.63
N VAL A 99 12.52 5.32 12.56
CA VAL A 99 11.53 4.73 11.64
C VAL A 99 11.60 5.48 10.31
N VAL A 100 11.81 4.75 9.22
CA VAL A 100 12.03 5.36 7.89
C VAL A 100 11.20 4.66 6.82
N THR A 101 11.00 5.31 5.67
CA THR A 101 10.54 4.56 4.50
C THR A 101 11.70 3.81 3.84
N ASP A 102 11.40 2.69 3.16
CA ASP A 102 12.40 1.87 2.45
C ASP A 102 13.28 2.71 1.53
N GLY A 103 12.68 3.67 0.81
CA GLY A 103 13.40 4.59 -0.08
C GLY A 103 14.40 5.52 0.64
N ILE A 104 14.15 5.86 1.91
CA ILE A 104 15.11 6.64 2.72
C ILE A 104 16.33 5.78 3.06
N LEU A 105 16.14 4.54 3.49
CA LEU A 105 17.26 3.63 3.76
C LEU A 105 18.09 3.38 2.50
N LEU A 106 17.44 3.21 1.34
CA LEU A 106 18.11 3.12 0.05
C LEU A 106 18.98 4.35 -0.28
N ALA A 107 18.45 5.55 -0.05
CA ALA A 107 19.21 6.78 -0.28
C ALA A 107 20.42 6.91 0.66
N GLN A 108 20.34 6.34 1.86
CA GLN A 108 21.46 6.33 2.81
C GLN A 108 22.59 5.41 2.36
N ILE A 109 22.31 4.29 1.68
CA ILE A 109 23.32 3.39 1.11
C ILE A 109 24.25 4.12 0.15
N GLN A 110 23.78 5.12 -0.60
CA GLN A 110 24.62 5.91 -1.50
C GLN A 110 25.67 6.75 -0.77
N ARG A 111 25.38 7.17 0.47
CA ARG A 111 26.26 8.01 1.29
C ARG A 111 27.14 7.18 2.23
N ASP A 112 26.57 6.13 2.79
CA ASP A 112 27.24 5.17 3.67
C ASP A 112 26.95 3.74 3.21
N PRO A 113 27.72 3.21 2.26
CA PRO A 113 27.52 1.85 1.73
C PRO A 113 27.63 0.75 2.79
N GLN A 114 28.25 1.01 3.92
CA GLN A 114 28.36 0.03 5.00
C GLN A 114 27.29 0.21 6.08
N LEU A 115 26.42 1.23 5.96
CA LEU A 115 25.38 1.54 6.94
C LEU A 115 25.92 1.56 8.38
N ARG A 116 27.10 2.20 8.58
CA ARG A 116 27.86 2.18 9.84
C ARG A 116 27.12 2.81 11.00
N GLN A 117 26.22 3.73 10.71
CA GLN A 117 25.37 4.38 11.71
C GLN A 117 24.37 3.42 12.38
N TYR A 118 24.14 2.24 11.79
CA TYR A 118 23.20 1.27 12.31
C TYR A 118 23.90 0.03 12.87
N ASP A 119 23.40 -0.47 13.98
CA ASP A 119 23.74 -1.78 14.54
C ASP A 119 22.62 -2.81 14.30
N THR A 120 21.42 -2.34 13.99
CA THR A 120 20.27 -3.20 13.75
C THR A 120 19.39 -2.59 12.64
N ILE A 121 18.99 -3.41 11.69
CA ILE A 121 18.06 -3.06 10.62
C ILE A 121 16.83 -3.96 10.76
N VAL A 122 15.66 -3.35 10.77
CA VAL A 122 14.37 -4.04 10.73
C VAL A 122 13.72 -3.73 9.38
N ILE A 123 13.54 -4.76 8.54
CA ILE A 123 12.76 -4.67 7.31
C ILE A 123 11.36 -5.17 7.62
N ASP A 124 10.44 -4.24 7.79
CA ASP A 124 9.04 -4.55 8.12
C ASP A 124 8.20 -4.78 6.86
N GLU A 125 7.18 -5.62 6.98
CA GLU A 125 6.26 -5.99 5.90
C GLU A 125 6.99 -6.50 4.64
N ALA A 126 8.07 -7.27 4.82
CA ALA A 126 8.92 -7.76 3.72
C ALA A 126 8.14 -8.55 2.65
N HIS A 127 7.00 -9.13 3.00
CA HIS A 127 6.10 -9.82 2.09
C HIS A 127 5.40 -8.91 1.06
N GLU A 128 5.42 -7.58 1.23
CA GLU A 128 4.94 -6.65 0.18
C GLU A 128 5.81 -6.74 -1.09
N ARG A 129 7.06 -7.23 -0.97
CA ARG A 129 7.96 -7.48 -2.08
C ARG A 129 8.03 -6.30 -3.05
N SER A 130 8.04 -5.07 -2.49
CA SER A 130 8.30 -3.87 -3.28
C SER A 130 9.72 -3.89 -3.85
N LEU A 131 9.92 -3.13 -4.92
CA LEU A 131 11.23 -2.98 -5.56
C LEU A 131 12.32 -2.55 -4.58
N ASN A 132 11.98 -1.64 -3.67
CA ASN A 132 12.90 -1.16 -2.64
C ASN A 132 13.24 -2.25 -1.63
N ILE A 133 12.25 -3.02 -1.17
CA ILE A 133 12.45 -4.12 -0.23
C ILE A 133 13.35 -5.19 -0.84
N ASP A 134 13.05 -5.64 -2.07
CA ASP A 134 13.85 -6.66 -2.75
C ASP A 134 15.30 -6.19 -2.97
N PHE A 135 15.49 -4.92 -3.34
CA PHE A 135 16.84 -4.35 -3.44
C PHE A 135 17.55 -4.31 -2.09
N LEU A 136 16.89 -3.84 -1.02
CA LEU A 136 17.47 -3.79 0.32
C LEU A 136 17.88 -5.17 0.81
N LEU A 137 17.04 -6.18 0.62
CA LEU A 137 17.33 -7.56 1.02
C LEU A 137 18.54 -8.11 0.26
N GLY A 138 18.60 -7.93 -1.07
CA GLY A 138 19.76 -8.34 -1.87
C GLY A 138 21.04 -7.60 -1.46
N TYR A 139 20.94 -6.30 -1.19
CA TYR A 139 22.09 -5.52 -0.71
C TYR A 139 22.59 -5.99 0.65
N LEU A 140 21.67 -6.22 1.59
CA LEU A 140 21.99 -6.70 2.92
C LEU A 140 22.57 -8.11 2.89
N THR A 141 22.12 -8.97 1.99
CA THR A 141 22.73 -10.29 1.76
C THR A 141 24.23 -10.19 1.46
N ALA A 142 24.65 -9.23 0.66
CA ALA A 142 26.07 -9.00 0.34
C ALA A 142 26.83 -8.23 1.44
N LEU A 143 26.12 -7.47 2.30
CA LEU A 143 26.71 -6.65 3.35
C LEU A 143 26.97 -7.44 4.66
N LEU A 144 26.03 -8.30 5.05
CA LEU A 144 26.06 -9.02 6.32
C LEU A 144 27.36 -9.82 6.57
N PRO A 145 27.94 -10.54 5.59
CA PRO A 145 29.23 -11.20 5.79
C PRO A 145 30.38 -10.25 6.16
N LYS A 146 30.30 -8.98 5.73
CA LYS A 146 31.30 -7.93 5.98
C LYS A 146 31.03 -7.15 7.28
N ARG A 147 29.80 -7.21 7.78
CA ARG A 147 29.30 -6.50 8.97
C ARG A 147 28.73 -7.50 9.98
N ARG A 148 29.59 -8.33 10.56
CA ARG A 148 29.19 -9.35 11.55
C ARG A 148 28.53 -8.79 12.82
N ASP A 149 28.72 -7.50 13.11
CA ASP A 149 28.11 -6.76 14.20
C ASP A 149 26.67 -6.32 13.91
N LEU A 150 26.30 -6.24 12.63
CA LEU A 150 24.98 -5.81 12.17
C LEU A 150 23.95 -6.93 12.31
N LYS A 151 22.82 -6.61 12.93
CA LYS A 151 21.65 -7.51 13.01
C LYS A 151 20.62 -7.12 11.97
N LEU A 152 20.04 -8.12 11.34
CA LEU A 152 18.90 -7.96 10.42
C LEU A 152 17.69 -8.69 10.97
N ILE A 153 16.61 -7.95 11.15
CA ILE A 153 15.31 -8.51 11.53
C ILE A 153 14.36 -8.34 10.34
N ILE A 154 13.76 -9.42 9.90
CA ILE A 154 12.78 -9.40 8.79
C ILE A 154 11.43 -9.74 9.37
N THR A 155 10.43 -8.85 9.19
CA THR A 155 9.06 -9.22 9.54
C THR A 155 8.28 -9.54 8.27
N SER A 156 7.44 -10.57 8.35
CA SER A 156 6.63 -11.03 7.24
C SER A 156 5.27 -11.50 7.71
N ALA A 157 4.28 -11.49 6.83
CA ALA A 157 3.08 -12.31 7.01
C ALA A 157 3.47 -13.80 6.89
N THR A 158 2.71 -14.69 7.51
CA THR A 158 3.06 -16.08 7.83
C THR A 158 3.57 -16.96 6.69
N ILE A 159 3.35 -16.60 5.44
CA ILE A 159 3.44 -17.57 4.33
C ILE A 159 4.76 -17.48 3.55
N ASP A 160 5.43 -16.33 3.54
CA ASP A 160 6.68 -16.13 2.76
C ASP A 160 7.98 -16.34 3.57
N SER A 161 7.87 -16.69 4.86
CA SER A 161 9.02 -16.81 5.77
C SER A 161 10.04 -17.87 5.32
N VAL A 162 9.57 -18.94 4.69
CA VAL A 162 10.43 -20.03 4.20
C VAL A 162 11.39 -19.54 3.10
N LYS A 163 10.88 -18.77 2.13
CA LYS A 163 11.74 -18.20 1.06
C LYS A 163 12.83 -17.28 1.61
N PHE A 164 12.47 -16.42 2.57
CA PHE A 164 13.46 -15.55 3.22
C PHE A 164 14.49 -16.37 4.00
N GLN A 165 14.04 -17.39 4.72
CA GLN A 165 14.90 -18.28 5.47
C GLN A 165 15.93 -18.98 4.57
N GLU A 166 15.46 -19.70 3.55
CA GLU A 166 16.30 -20.41 2.60
C GLU A 166 17.31 -19.48 1.92
N HIS A 167 16.88 -18.28 1.53
CA HIS A 167 17.73 -17.28 0.89
C HIS A 167 18.91 -16.87 1.79
N PHE A 168 18.63 -16.49 3.05
CA PHE A 168 19.67 -16.04 3.96
C PHE A 168 20.51 -17.19 4.53
N GLU A 169 19.96 -18.38 4.75
CA GLU A 169 20.71 -19.58 5.10
C GLU A 169 21.73 -19.95 4.04
N HIS A 170 21.29 -19.91 2.76
CA HIS A 170 22.20 -20.17 1.63
C HIS A 170 23.31 -19.11 1.55
N ALA A 171 22.98 -17.84 1.74
CA ALA A 171 23.94 -16.74 1.59
C ALA A 171 24.93 -16.63 2.74
N LEU A 172 24.52 -16.94 3.95
CA LEU A 172 25.34 -16.81 5.18
C LEU A 172 26.00 -18.12 5.61
N HIS A 173 25.55 -19.25 5.07
CA HIS A 173 25.93 -20.60 5.52
C HIS A 173 25.69 -20.83 7.02
N GLU A 174 24.67 -20.15 7.57
CA GLU A 174 24.27 -20.23 8.97
C GLU A 174 22.76 -20.45 9.06
N LYS A 175 22.30 -21.10 10.13
CA LYS A 175 20.85 -21.25 10.37
C LYS A 175 20.19 -19.91 10.69
N VAL A 176 19.07 -19.63 10.06
CA VAL A 176 18.27 -18.43 10.27
C VAL A 176 17.01 -18.80 11.05
N PRO A 177 16.86 -18.40 12.31
CA PRO A 177 15.68 -18.71 13.09
C PRO A 177 14.46 -17.98 12.53
N VAL A 178 13.35 -18.73 12.41
CA VAL A 178 12.03 -18.21 12.12
C VAL A 178 11.20 -18.34 13.38
N ILE A 179 10.70 -17.21 13.88
CA ILE A 179 9.82 -17.17 15.06
C ILE A 179 8.42 -16.85 14.56
N GLU A 180 7.53 -17.82 14.74
CA GLU A 180 6.14 -17.64 14.37
C GLU A 180 5.36 -17.04 15.53
N VAL A 181 4.71 -15.90 15.28
CA VAL A 181 3.83 -15.25 16.25
C VAL A 181 2.38 -15.32 15.75
N SER A 182 1.50 -15.81 16.59
CA SER A 182 0.07 -15.90 16.27
C SER A 182 -0.60 -14.55 16.55
N GLY A 183 -1.35 -14.02 15.62
CA GLY A 183 -2.01 -12.71 15.73
C GLY A 183 -3.52 -12.78 15.86
N ARG A 184 -4.13 -13.94 15.66
CA ARG A 184 -5.58 -14.09 15.78
C ARG A 184 -5.97 -14.16 17.24
N THR A 185 -6.81 -13.22 17.62
CA THR A 185 -7.43 -13.22 18.94
C THR A 185 -8.77 -13.96 18.89
N TYR A 186 -9.45 -13.93 17.74
CA TYR A 186 -10.77 -14.50 17.51
C TYR A 186 -10.87 -15.18 16.13
N PRO A 187 -11.72 -16.21 15.98
CA PRO A 187 -11.93 -16.89 14.70
C PRO A 187 -12.55 -15.96 13.65
N VAL A 188 -12.26 -16.23 12.39
CA VAL A 188 -12.86 -15.56 11.23
C VAL A 188 -13.54 -16.60 10.36
N GLN A 189 -14.85 -16.44 10.20
CA GLN A 189 -15.63 -17.22 9.25
C GLN A 189 -15.49 -16.59 7.85
N VAL A 190 -15.02 -17.37 6.89
CA VAL A 190 -14.95 -16.94 5.47
C VAL A 190 -16.16 -17.52 4.72
N VAL A 191 -16.92 -16.64 4.09
CA VAL A 191 -18.11 -16.96 3.30
C VAL A 191 -17.85 -16.56 1.85
N TYR A 192 -18.23 -17.42 0.90
CA TYR A 192 -18.09 -17.18 -0.53
C TYR A 192 -19.47 -16.93 -1.15
N GLU A 193 -19.65 -15.74 -1.71
CA GLU A 193 -20.90 -15.28 -2.33
C GLU A 193 -20.63 -14.70 -3.73
N PRO A 194 -20.41 -15.55 -4.75
CA PRO A 194 -20.28 -15.09 -6.13
C PRO A 194 -21.47 -14.24 -6.55
N LEU A 195 -21.23 -13.30 -7.47
CA LEU A 195 -22.30 -12.45 -8.04
C LEU A 195 -23.48 -13.29 -8.54
N GLY A 196 -24.69 -12.85 -8.23
CA GLY A 196 -25.92 -13.55 -8.65
C GLY A 196 -26.28 -14.78 -7.78
N THR A 197 -25.57 -15.05 -6.69
CA THR A 197 -25.94 -16.12 -5.74
C THR A 197 -26.78 -15.58 -4.59
N ALA A 198 -27.63 -16.45 -4.00
CA ALA A 198 -28.39 -16.10 -2.81
C ALA A 198 -27.48 -15.90 -1.59
N PRO A 199 -27.84 -14.98 -0.66
CA PRO A 199 -27.09 -14.69 0.56
C PRO A 199 -26.82 -15.95 1.40
N ALA A 200 -25.56 -16.18 1.73
CA ALA A 200 -25.16 -17.43 2.41
C ALA A 200 -25.44 -17.40 3.92
N LEU A 201 -25.29 -16.26 4.57
CA LEU A 201 -25.54 -16.11 6.01
C LEU A 201 -27.04 -16.21 6.35
N MET A 202 -27.90 -15.78 5.45
CA MET A 202 -29.36 -15.79 5.63
C MET A 202 -29.98 -17.19 5.51
N ARG A 203 -29.31 -18.16 4.92
CA ARG A 203 -29.80 -19.54 4.75
C ARG A 203 -30.07 -20.28 6.07
N HIS A 204 -29.55 -19.77 7.18
CA HIS A 204 -29.65 -20.41 8.51
C HIS A 204 -30.50 -19.60 9.50
N VAL A 205 -31.18 -18.54 9.08
CA VAL A 205 -32.08 -17.78 9.97
C VAL A 205 -33.46 -18.43 9.93
N PRO A 206 -33.99 -19.01 11.07
CA PRO A 206 -35.32 -19.59 11.09
C PRO A 206 -36.38 -18.54 10.71
N GLY A 207 -37.18 -18.83 9.68
CA GLY A 207 -38.21 -17.91 9.18
C GLY A 207 -37.88 -17.13 7.94
N PHE A 208 -36.65 -17.27 7.42
CA PHE A 208 -36.26 -16.72 6.13
C PHE A 208 -36.45 -17.79 5.05
N GLU A 209 -37.69 -17.98 4.62
CA GLU A 209 -37.96 -18.70 3.37
C GLU A 209 -37.62 -17.74 2.22
N THR A 210 -37.00 -18.26 1.17
CA THR A 210 -36.52 -17.58 -0.05
C THR A 210 -37.61 -16.70 -0.71
N GLY A 211 -37.87 -15.57 -0.11
CA GLY A 211 -38.75 -14.50 -0.58
C GLY A 211 -38.10 -13.16 -0.32
N ALA A 212 -38.27 -12.23 -1.22
CA ALA A 212 -37.64 -10.93 -1.31
C ALA A 212 -37.21 -10.29 0.02
N MET A 213 -36.00 -9.77 0.08
CA MET A 213 -35.50 -8.97 1.21
C MET A 213 -36.44 -7.79 1.49
N PRO A 214 -36.64 -7.37 2.77
CA PRO A 214 -37.36 -6.14 3.07
C PRO A 214 -36.65 -4.95 2.38
N GLY A 215 -37.26 -4.43 1.32
CA GLY A 215 -36.69 -3.39 0.44
C GLY A 215 -36.61 -3.79 -1.04
N GLU A 216 -36.73 -5.07 -1.40
CA GLU A 216 -36.73 -5.50 -2.82
C GLU A 216 -38.02 -5.10 -3.58
N GLU A 217 -39.13 -4.82 -2.87
CA GLU A 217 -40.34 -4.26 -3.50
C GLU A 217 -40.07 -2.91 -4.20
N SER A 218 -39.06 -2.17 -3.76
CA SER A 218 -38.62 -0.91 -4.38
C SER A 218 -37.80 -1.10 -5.66
N TYR A 219 -37.21 -2.26 -5.89
CA TYR A 219 -36.38 -2.52 -7.08
C TYR A 219 -37.16 -3.07 -8.26
N ALA A 220 -38.25 -3.78 -8.00
CA ALA A 220 -39.11 -4.32 -9.05
C ALA A 220 -39.93 -3.21 -9.77
N GLU A 221 -40.26 -2.11 -9.09
CA GLU A 221 -41.01 -1.00 -9.68
C GLU A 221 -40.15 -0.03 -10.50
N LEU A 222 -38.82 0.06 -10.24
CA LEU A 222 -37.92 0.97 -10.96
C LEU A 222 -37.35 0.37 -12.26
N SER A 223 -37.47 -0.93 -12.50
CA SER A 223 -37.00 -1.59 -13.73
C SER A 223 -38.07 -1.91 -14.76
N ALA A 224 -39.33 -1.54 -14.53
CA ALA A 224 -40.42 -1.75 -15.47
C ALA A 224 -40.51 -0.61 -16.53
N ALA A 225 -39.62 -0.66 -17.52
CA ALA A 225 -39.89 -0.05 -18.81
C ALA A 225 -40.78 -1.01 -19.65
N PRO A 226 -41.82 -0.55 -20.34
CA PRO A 226 -42.73 -1.42 -21.07
C PRO A 226 -42.04 -2.03 -22.28
N SER A 227 -41.78 -3.32 -22.26
CA SER A 227 -41.38 -4.09 -23.46
C SER A 227 -42.54 -4.93 -23.95
N ASP A 228 -42.81 -4.73 -25.19
CA ASP A 228 -43.82 -5.39 -26.03
C ASP A 228 -43.54 -6.89 -26.17
N GLY A 229 -44.62 -7.66 -26.34
CA GLY A 229 -44.70 -9.08 -26.13
C GLY A 229 -43.81 -9.99 -26.97
N GLY A 230 -43.31 -11.04 -26.30
CA GLY A 230 -42.70 -12.21 -26.93
C GLY A 230 -42.55 -13.34 -25.92
N ARG A 231 -43.41 -14.36 -25.99
CA ARG A 231 -43.33 -15.59 -25.19
C ARG A 231 -42.08 -16.38 -25.55
N ASP A 232 -41.14 -16.56 -24.61
CA ASP A 232 -40.34 -17.76 -24.60
C ASP A 232 -40.08 -18.24 -23.14
N ARG A 233 -40.44 -19.52 -22.90
CA ARG A 233 -40.26 -20.19 -21.61
C ARG A 233 -38.85 -20.84 -21.61
N GLY A 234 -37.91 -20.28 -20.89
CA GLY A 234 -36.61 -20.91 -20.70
C GLY A 234 -35.70 -20.15 -19.76
N SER A 235 -35.43 -20.72 -18.58
CA SER A 235 -34.47 -20.35 -17.56
C SER A 235 -34.54 -18.91 -17.05
N SER A 236 -35.07 -18.73 -15.87
CA SER A 236 -34.97 -17.51 -15.08
C SER A 236 -33.49 -17.26 -14.73
N ARG A 237 -32.74 -16.60 -15.60
CA ARG A 237 -31.52 -15.88 -15.21
C ARG A 237 -31.99 -14.65 -14.45
N GLU A 238 -31.70 -14.61 -13.15
CA GLU A 238 -31.75 -13.35 -12.40
C GLU A 238 -30.92 -12.29 -13.15
N PRO A 239 -31.33 -11.00 -13.13
CA PRO A 239 -30.57 -9.94 -13.77
C PRO A 239 -29.12 -9.97 -13.25
N ASP A 240 -28.14 -9.82 -14.15
CA ASP A 240 -26.71 -9.78 -13.82
C ASP A 240 -26.50 -8.71 -12.74
N MET A 241 -26.33 -9.15 -11.49
CA MET A 241 -26.09 -8.28 -10.34
C MET A 241 -24.72 -7.63 -10.50
N ASP A 242 -24.66 -6.31 -10.52
CA ASP A 242 -23.40 -5.59 -10.58
C ASP A 242 -22.65 -5.59 -9.22
N MET A 243 -21.37 -5.34 -9.25
CA MET A 243 -20.51 -5.38 -8.05
C MET A 243 -20.94 -4.38 -6.96
N PRO A 244 -21.31 -3.11 -7.28
CA PRO A 244 -21.80 -2.17 -6.27
C PRO A 244 -23.06 -2.66 -5.54
N THR A 245 -23.99 -3.25 -6.25
CA THR A 245 -25.22 -3.84 -5.68
C THR A 245 -24.90 -5.06 -4.81
N ALA A 246 -23.98 -5.92 -5.24
CA ALA A 246 -23.53 -7.06 -4.44
C ALA A 246 -22.85 -6.63 -3.14
N VAL A 247 -22.02 -5.58 -3.18
CA VAL A 247 -21.40 -4.99 -1.98
C VAL A 247 -22.46 -4.45 -1.02
N ALA A 248 -23.44 -3.69 -1.52
CA ALA A 248 -24.51 -3.14 -0.68
C ALA A 248 -25.34 -4.27 -0.02
N ARG A 249 -25.65 -5.34 -0.75
CA ARG A 249 -26.34 -6.54 -0.25
C ARG A 249 -25.53 -7.24 0.83
N ALA A 250 -24.24 -7.51 0.61
CA ALA A 250 -23.38 -8.16 1.59
C ALA A 250 -23.26 -7.33 2.88
N CYS A 251 -23.15 -6.00 2.77
CA CYS A 251 -23.16 -5.11 3.94
C CYS A 251 -24.50 -5.19 4.69
N ALA A 252 -25.64 -5.21 3.99
CA ALA A 252 -26.96 -5.33 4.60
C ALA A 252 -27.12 -6.67 5.34
N GLU A 253 -26.67 -7.76 4.74
CA GLU A 253 -26.67 -9.08 5.36
C GLU A 253 -25.86 -9.11 6.66
N LEU A 254 -24.66 -8.53 6.67
CA LEU A 254 -23.83 -8.42 7.87
C LEU A 254 -24.48 -7.54 8.95
N ILE A 255 -25.15 -6.45 8.59
CA ILE A 255 -25.85 -5.58 9.54
C ILE A 255 -27.05 -6.29 10.16
N ILE A 256 -27.83 -7.01 9.37
CA ILE A 256 -28.95 -7.83 9.88
C ILE A 256 -28.43 -8.91 10.81
N HIS A 257 -27.40 -9.65 10.41
CA HIS A 257 -26.76 -10.68 11.22
C HIS A 257 -26.27 -10.13 12.56
N SER A 258 -25.70 -8.93 12.57
CA SER A 258 -25.15 -8.29 13.77
C SER A 258 -26.16 -7.49 14.61
N SER A 259 -27.42 -7.42 14.20
CA SER A 259 -28.45 -6.55 14.84
C SER A 259 -28.67 -6.83 16.33
N HIS A 260 -28.48 -8.08 16.75
CA HIS A 260 -28.65 -8.52 18.14
C HIS A 260 -27.34 -8.51 18.96
N GLU A 261 -26.22 -8.16 18.34
CA GLU A 261 -24.92 -8.21 18.98
C GLU A 261 -24.55 -6.86 19.61
N ARG A 262 -23.86 -6.89 20.76
CA ARG A 262 -23.33 -5.70 21.44
C ARG A 262 -21.85 -5.54 21.13
N GLY A 263 -21.40 -4.29 20.97
CA GLY A 263 -19.99 -3.96 20.77
C GLY A 263 -19.69 -3.51 19.34
N ALA A 264 -18.43 -3.61 18.94
CA ALA A 264 -17.97 -3.19 17.62
C ALA A 264 -18.61 -4.05 16.51
N ARG A 265 -19.12 -3.39 15.47
CA ARG A 265 -19.85 -4.02 14.36
C ARG A 265 -19.47 -3.44 13.00
N ASP A 266 -18.36 -2.72 12.94
CA ASP A 266 -17.96 -2.00 11.73
C ASP A 266 -17.57 -2.96 10.61
N ILE A 267 -17.84 -2.52 9.39
CA ILE A 267 -17.60 -3.26 8.16
C ILE A 267 -16.47 -2.58 7.39
N LEU A 268 -15.49 -3.35 6.93
CA LEU A 268 -14.48 -2.90 5.99
C LEU A 268 -14.78 -3.50 4.62
N VAL A 269 -14.99 -2.64 3.63
CA VAL A 269 -15.21 -3.00 2.23
C VAL A 269 -13.94 -2.70 1.45
N PHE A 270 -13.41 -3.67 0.72
CA PHE A 270 -12.27 -3.44 -0.18
C PHE A 270 -12.74 -2.98 -1.56
N ALA A 271 -11.98 -2.04 -2.13
CA ALA A 271 -12.21 -1.49 -3.47
C ALA A 271 -10.91 -1.49 -4.27
N SER A 272 -10.97 -1.63 -5.60
CA SER A 272 -9.79 -1.61 -6.45
C SER A 272 -9.21 -0.21 -6.65
N GLY A 273 -9.99 0.83 -6.45
CA GLY A 273 -9.60 2.23 -6.60
C GLY A 273 -10.70 3.21 -6.25
N GLU A 274 -10.41 4.49 -6.43
CA GLU A 274 -11.29 5.62 -6.07
C GLU A 274 -12.67 5.53 -6.76
N ARG A 275 -12.69 5.16 -8.04
CA ARG A 275 -13.95 4.98 -8.77
C ARG A 275 -14.85 3.95 -8.11
N ASP A 276 -14.32 2.78 -7.75
CA ASP A 276 -15.11 1.73 -7.10
C ASP A 276 -15.58 2.20 -5.72
N ILE A 277 -14.75 2.98 -4.98
CA ILE A 277 -15.14 3.55 -3.68
C ILE A 277 -16.42 4.39 -3.84
N HIS A 278 -16.46 5.29 -4.82
CA HIS A 278 -17.63 6.14 -5.06
C HIS A 278 -18.83 5.34 -5.56
N GLU A 279 -18.62 4.36 -6.44
CA GLU A 279 -19.71 3.48 -6.93
C GLU A 279 -20.30 2.66 -5.76
N PHE A 280 -19.47 2.14 -4.86
CA PHE A 280 -19.92 1.41 -3.67
C PHE A 280 -20.61 2.34 -2.66
N GLU A 281 -20.04 3.53 -2.41
CA GLU A 281 -20.66 4.54 -1.54
C GLU A 281 -22.06 4.92 -2.05
N ASN A 282 -22.20 5.20 -3.34
CA ASN A 282 -23.46 5.54 -3.94
C ASN A 282 -24.49 4.39 -3.87
N ALA A 283 -24.05 3.14 -4.04
CA ALA A 283 -24.91 1.97 -3.90
C ALA A 283 -25.38 1.79 -2.45
N LEU A 284 -24.49 1.96 -1.48
CA LEU A 284 -24.80 1.88 -0.05
C LEU A 284 -25.74 3.01 0.38
N ARG A 285 -25.52 4.27 -0.06
CA ARG A 285 -26.41 5.40 0.24
C ARG A 285 -27.80 5.18 -0.34
N ARG A 286 -27.90 4.71 -1.58
CA ARG A 286 -29.20 4.35 -2.18
C ARG A 286 -29.91 3.24 -1.39
N HIS A 287 -29.16 2.24 -0.93
CA HIS A 287 -29.73 1.11 -0.20
C HIS A 287 -30.25 1.51 1.18
N TYR A 288 -29.47 2.33 1.92
CA TYR A 288 -29.83 2.71 3.30
C TYR A 288 -30.67 4.01 3.39
N GLY A 289 -30.68 4.83 2.33
CA GLY A 289 -31.44 6.06 2.29
C GLY A 289 -31.20 6.97 3.50
N PRO A 290 -32.26 7.43 4.20
CA PRO A 290 -32.13 8.36 5.33
C PRO A 290 -31.20 7.89 6.45
N ARG A 291 -30.99 6.57 6.60
CA ARG A 291 -30.07 6.00 7.61
C ARG A 291 -28.60 6.30 7.28
N ALA A 292 -28.28 6.52 6.02
CA ALA A 292 -26.92 6.87 5.59
C ALA A 292 -26.69 8.39 5.52
N ASP A 293 -27.77 9.18 5.37
CA ASP A 293 -27.69 10.61 5.12
C ASP A 293 -27.93 11.46 6.39
N ASP A 294 -28.70 10.96 7.36
CA ASP A 294 -28.97 11.66 8.62
C ASP A 294 -28.38 10.94 9.84
N MET A 295 -27.25 11.45 10.33
CA MET A 295 -26.57 10.92 11.53
C MET A 295 -27.38 11.10 12.84
N ARG A 296 -28.54 11.76 12.81
CA ARG A 296 -29.47 11.82 13.94
C ARG A 296 -30.44 10.64 13.99
N HIS A 297 -30.50 9.88 12.90
CA HIS A 297 -31.33 8.68 12.87
C HIS A 297 -30.82 7.67 13.94
N PRO A 298 -31.69 7.02 14.73
CA PRO A 298 -31.28 6.06 15.77
C PRO A 298 -30.40 4.93 15.25
N ASP A 299 -30.68 4.45 14.04
CA ASP A 299 -29.94 3.39 13.36
C ASP A 299 -29.08 3.93 12.21
N ALA A 300 -28.51 5.13 12.39
CA ALA A 300 -27.65 5.72 11.37
C ALA A 300 -26.44 4.82 11.05
N ILE A 301 -26.01 4.87 9.79
CA ILE A 301 -24.86 4.13 9.28
C ILE A 301 -23.90 5.15 8.68
N GLU A 302 -22.72 5.26 9.26
CA GLU A 302 -21.68 6.17 8.77
C GLU A 302 -20.88 5.48 7.65
N ILE A 303 -20.97 5.98 6.43
CA ILE A 303 -20.22 5.49 5.26
C ILE A 303 -18.99 6.38 5.07
N MET A 304 -17.80 5.78 5.08
CA MET A 304 -16.52 6.51 5.03
C MET A 304 -15.58 5.95 3.98
N PRO A 305 -15.16 6.78 3.01
CA PRO A 305 -14.08 6.41 2.10
C PRO A 305 -12.71 6.46 2.80
N LEU A 306 -11.78 5.57 2.40
CA LEU A 306 -10.40 5.54 2.87
C LEU A 306 -9.43 5.20 1.74
N PHE A 307 -8.76 6.20 1.20
CA PHE A 307 -7.76 6.05 0.14
C PHE A 307 -6.66 7.11 0.24
N ALA A 308 -5.56 6.89 -0.48
CA ALA A 308 -4.34 7.67 -0.32
C ALA A 308 -4.46 9.17 -0.70
N ARG A 309 -5.45 9.54 -1.52
CA ARG A 309 -5.67 10.93 -1.97
C ARG A 309 -6.47 11.79 -1.00
N LEU A 310 -7.12 11.18 -0.03
CA LEU A 310 -7.82 11.94 1.01
C LEU A 310 -6.84 12.80 1.81
N SER A 311 -7.28 13.96 2.24
CA SER A 311 -6.52 14.80 3.15
C SER A 311 -6.17 14.05 4.44
N SER A 312 -5.08 14.43 5.11
CA SER A 312 -4.71 13.82 6.40
C SER A 312 -5.84 13.89 7.43
N LYS A 313 -6.63 14.95 7.42
CA LYS A 313 -7.78 15.11 8.31
C LYS A 313 -8.88 14.07 8.02
N GLU A 314 -9.22 13.87 6.77
CA GLU A 314 -10.21 12.88 6.34
C GLU A 314 -9.74 11.46 6.63
N GLN A 315 -8.46 11.14 6.36
CA GLN A 315 -7.88 9.85 6.72
C GLN A 315 -7.90 9.58 8.23
N HIS A 316 -7.76 10.63 9.08
CA HIS A 316 -7.79 10.47 10.53
C HIS A 316 -9.20 10.21 11.08
N ARG A 317 -10.25 10.64 10.38
CA ARG A 317 -11.65 10.43 10.82
C ARG A 317 -11.99 8.95 11.04
N VAL A 318 -11.40 8.03 10.29
CA VAL A 318 -11.66 6.59 10.49
C VAL A 318 -11.15 6.05 11.82
N PHE A 319 -10.25 6.78 12.50
CA PHE A 319 -9.70 6.43 13.81
C PHE A 319 -10.43 7.09 14.97
N GLU A 320 -11.31 8.06 14.69
CA GLU A 320 -12.06 8.76 15.73
C GLU A 320 -13.13 7.85 16.35
N PRO A 321 -13.36 7.97 17.67
CA PRO A 321 -14.46 7.28 18.35
C PRO A 321 -15.81 7.63 17.71
N HIS A 322 -16.70 6.67 17.59
CA HIS A 322 -18.03 6.84 17.00
C HIS A 322 -19.07 5.98 17.75
N THR A 323 -20.33 6.33 17.58
CA THR A 323 -21.47 5.65 18.24
C THR A 323 -22.32 4.85 17.26
N HIS A 324 -22.35 5.23 15.98
CA HIS A 324 -23.10 4.56 14.94
C HIS A 324 -22.28 3.45 14.29
N GLN A 325 -22.95 2.50 13.68
CA GLN A 325 -22.26 1.50 12.87
C GLN A 325 -21.59 2.15 11.66
N ARG A 326 -20.36 1.76 11.39
CA ARG A 326 -19.54 2.36 10.34
C ARG A 326 -19.26 1.35 9.23
N ILE A 327 -19.35 1.81 7.99
CA ILE A 327 -18.89 1.08 6.79
C ILE A 327 -17.71 1.88 6.22
N VAL A 328 -16.51 1.31 6.29
CA VAL A 328 -15.29 1.91 5.73
C VAL A 328 -15.01 1.27 4.38
N ILE A 329 -15.01 2.05 3.31
CA ILE A 329 -14.68 1.59 1.96
C ILE A 329 -13.25 1.97 1.65
N ALA A 330 -12.36 1.00 1.51
CA ALA A 330 -10.92 1.26 1.41
C ALA A 330 -10.27 0.55 0.23
N THR A 331 -9.21 1.14 -0.31
CA THR A 331 -8.30 0.44 -1.20
C THR A 331 -7.38 -0.50 -0.41
N ASN A 332 -6.42 -1.13 -1.08
CA ASN A 332 -5.39 -1.97 -0.45
C ASN A 332 -4.55 -1.24 0.64
N VAL A 333 -4.76 0.07 0.86
CA VAL A 333 -4.17 0.80 2.00
C VAL A 333 -4.58 0.19 3.34
N ALA A 334 -5.80 -0.36 3.43
CA ALA A 334 -6.30 -1.04 4.61
C ALA A 334 -5.93 -2.54 4.67
N GLU A 335 -5.24 -3.08 3.66
CA GLU A 335 -4.84 -4.49 3.60
C GLU A 335 -3.63 -4.79 4.50
N THR A 336 -2.62 -3.92 4.52
CA THR A 336 -1.38 -4.14 5.28
C THR A 336 -1.06 -3.00 6.25
N SER A 337 -1.07 -1.76 5.80
CA SER A 337 -0.41 -0.64 6.47
C SER A 337 -1.25 0.08 7.52
N LEU A 338 -2.58 0.03 7.45
CA LEU A 338 -3.46 0.72 8.39
C LEU A 338 -4.35 -0.28 9.13
N THR A 339 -4.43 -0.10 10.43
CA THR A 339 -5.38 -0.83 11.27
C THR A 339 -6.55 0.08 11.60
N VAL A 340 -7.65 -0.11 10.89
CA VAL A 340 -8.92 0.58 11.21
C VAL A 340 -9.51 -0.06 12.47
N PRO A 341 -9.78 0.75 13.52
CA PRO A 341 -10.38 0.23 14.75
C PRO A 341 -11.84 -0.16 14.53
N GLY A 342 -12.38 -1.04 15.36
CA GLY A 342 -13.81 -1.39 15.36
C GLY A 342 -14.23 -2.41 14.29
N ILE A 343 -13.36 -2.76 13.34
CA ILE A 343 -13.69 -3.67 12.23
C ILE A 343 -13.94 -5.09 12.77
N ARG A 344 -15.13 -5.58 12.52
CA ARG A 344 -15.57 -6.93 12.81
C ARG A 344 -15.91 -7.73 11.55
N TYR A 345 -16.29 -7.04 10.48
CA TYR A 345 -16.73 -7.65 9.23
C TYR A 345 -15.94 -7.13 8.06
N VAL A 346 -15.75 -7.98 7.05
CA VAL A 346 -15.05 -7.66 5.81
C VAL A 346 -15.90 -8.05 4.61
N VAL A 347 -15.97 -7.19 3.61
CA VAL A 347 -16.52 -7.49 2.28
C VAL A 347 -15.40 -7.32 1.27
N ASP A 348 -15.08 -8.40 0.53
CA ASP A 348 -13.96 -8.44 -0.41
C ASP A 348 -14.41 -8.81 -1.83
N PRO A 349 -14.47 -7.85 -2.76
CA PRO A 349 -14.69 -8.09 -4.19
C PRO A 349 -13.59 -8.91 -4.89
N GLY A 350 -12.44 -9.09 -4.23
CA GLY A 350 -11.36 -9.95 -4.73
C GLY A 350 -10.49 -9.34 -5.81
N THR A 351 -10.52 -8.03 -6.00
CA THR A 351 -9.73 -7.32 -7.02
C THR A 351 -8.87 -6.20 -6.41
N ALA A 352 -7.80 -5.84 -7.12
CA ALA A 352 -6.96 -4.68 -6.80
C ALA A 352 -6.32 -4.12 -8.08
N ARG A 353 -5.86 -2.87 -8.02
CA ARG A 353 -4.99 -2.30 -9.05
C ARG A 353 -3.56 -2.75 -8.81
N ILE A 354 -3.01 -3.49 -9.75
CA ILE A 354 -1.65 -4.02 -9.70
C ILE A 354 -0.81 -3.35 -10.77
N SER A 355 0.32 -2.78 -10.35
CA SER A 355 1.23 -2.11 -11.27
C SER A 355 1.91 -3.12 -12.19
N ARG A 356 1.82 -2.90 -13.51
CA ARG A 356 2.39 -3.75 -14.57
C ARG A 356 3.11 -2.89 -15.60
N TYR A 357 4.33 -3.27 -15.95
CA TYR A 357 5.06 -2.62 -17.04
C TYR A 357 4.73 -3.27 -18.38
N SER A 358 4.22 -2.47 -19.30
CA SER A 358 3.99 -2.89 -20.67
C SER A 358 5.28 -2.78 -21.47
N LYS A 359 5.92 -3.91 -21.77
CA LYS A 359 7.16 -3.96 -22.58
C LYS A 359 6.96 -3.39 -23.99
N THR A 360 5.75 -3.55 -24.55
CA THR A 360 5.40 -3.05 -25.90
C THR A 360 5.20 -1.54 -25.93
N ALA A 361 4.41 -1.02 -24.97
CA ALA A 361 4.11 0.41 -24.90
C ALA A 361 5.16 1.21 -24.11
N LYS A 362 6.10 0.54 -23.43
CA LYS A 362 7.13 1.12 -22.55
C LYS A 362 6.53 2.05 -21.47
N VAL A 363 5.36 1.70 -20.95
CA VAL A 363 4.66 2.47 -19.92
C VAL A 363 4.20 1.58 -18.77
N GLN A 364 4.14 2.17 -17.58
CA GLN A 364 3.54 1.56 -16.41
C GLN A 364 2.02 1.66 -16.53
N ARG A 365 1.33 0.55 -16.27
CA ARG A 365 -0.13 0.46 -16.25
C ARG A 365 -0.59 -0.02 -14.88
N LEU A 366 -1.84 0.28 -14.53
CA LEU A 366 -2.48 -0.14 -13.28
C LEU A 366 -3.79 -0.88 -13.61
N PRO A 367 -3.73 -2.04 -14.28
CA PRO A 367 -4.93 -2.83 -14.52
C PRO A 367 -5.56 -3.28 -13.21
N ILE A 368 -6.88 -3.48 -13.24
CA ILE A 368 -7.61 -4.16 -12.17
C ILE A 368 -7.45 -5.66 -12.41
N GLU A 369 -6.90 -6.36 -11.44
CA GLU A 369 -6.62 -7.79 -11.51
C GLU A 369 -7.15 -8.50 -10.26
N PRO A 370 -7.47 -9.81 -10.34
CA PRO A 370 -7.73 -10.62 -9.16
C PRO A 370 -6.53 -10.60 -8.20
N ILE A 371 -6.80 -10.49 -6.91
CA ILE A 371 -5.77 -10.57 -5.87
C ILE A 371 -5.30 -12.00 -5.65
N SER A 372 -4.11 -12.18 -5.08
CA SER A 372 -3.59 -13.48 -4.68
C SER A 372 -4.36 -14.08 -3.48
N GLN A 373 -4.19 -15.39 -3.25
CA GLN A 373 -4.76 -16.06 -2.06
C GLN A 373 -4.25 -15.40 -0.77
N ALA A 374 -2.95 -15.10 -0.68
CA ALA A 374 -2.36 -14.45 0.49
C ALA A 374 -2.97 -13.07 0.76
N SER A 375 -3.21 -12.27 -0.28
CA SER A 375 -3.89 -10.97 -0.16
C SER A 375 -5.33 -11.12 0.32
N ALA A 376 -6.09 -12.10 -0.24
CA ALA A 376 -7.44 -12.41 0.21
C ALA A 376 -7.49 -12.84 1.69
N ASP A 377 -6.51 -13.61 2.15
CA ASP A 377 -6.39 -14.04 3.54
C ASP A 377 -5.99 -12.87 4.47
N GLN A 378 -5.13 -11.96 4.01
CA GLN A 378 -4.79 -10.74 4.73
C GLN A 378 -6.00 -9.83 4.90
N ARG A 379 -6.82 -9.65 3.83
CA ARG A 379 -8.07 -8.89 3.87
C ARG A 379 -9.05 -9.50 4.87
N SER A 380 -9.27 -10.80 4.81
CA SER A 380 -10.10 -11.52 5.78
C SER A 380 -9.56 -11.39 7.21
N GLY A 381 -8.24 -11.34 7.39
CA GLY A 381 -7.57 -11.15 8.68
C GLY A 381 -7.75 -9.74 9.29
N ARG A 382 -8.39 -8.79 8.58
CA ARG A 382 -8.71 -7.46 9.14
C ARG A 382 -9.84 -7.52 10.17
N CYS A 383 -10.74 -8.48 10.06
CA CYS A 383 -11.66 -8.86 11.16
C CYS A 383 -11.01 -9.89 12.10
N GLY A 384 -11.70 -10.30 13.16
CA GLY A 384 -11.17 -11.28 14.15
C GLY A 384 -10.13 -10.71 15.12
N ARG A 385 -10.03 -9.37 15.26
CA ARG A 385 -9.09 -8.71 16.17
C ARG A 385 -9.70 -8.39 17.53
N ILE A 386 -10.97 -8.09 17.57
CA ILE A 386 -11.72 -7.63 18.75
C ILE A 386 -12.84 -8.59 19.15
N ALA A 387 -13.38 -9.34 18.20
CA ALA A 387 -14.42 -10.35 18.36
C ALA A 387 -14.38 -11.32 17.18
N ASP A 388 -15.17 -12.38 17.24
CA ASP A 388 -15.37 -13.29 16.11
C ASP A 388 -15.82 -12.50 14.88
N GLY A 389 -15.15 -12.75 13.77
CA GLY A 389 -15.33 -11.98 12.54
C GLY A 389 -15.95 -12.79 11.41
N ILE A 390 -16.55 -12.09 10.44
CA ILE A 390 -17.03 -12.69 9.20
C ILE A 390 -16.41 -11.93 8.03
N ALA A 391 -15.90 -12.67 7.04
CA ALA A 391 -15.40 -12.12 5.79
C ALA A 391 -16.21 -12.71 4.62
N ILE A 392 -16.98 -11.86 3.93
CA ILE A 392 -17.71 -12.23 2.71
C ILE A 392 -16.81 -11.94 1.51
N ARG A 393 -16.52 -12.98 0.72
CA ARG A 393 -15.79 -12.92 -0.55
C ARG A 393 -16.79 -12.96 -1.70
N LEU A 394 -16.88 -11.89 -2.50
CA LEU A 394 -17.82 -11.77 -3.62
C LEU A 394 -17.35 -12.51 -4.88
N TYR A 395 -16.71 -13.64 -4.70
CA TYR A 395 -16.23 -14.56 -5.74
C TYR A 395 -16.31 -16.01 -5.22
N SER A 396 -16.18 -16.98 -6.12
CA SER A 396 -16.35 -18.38 -5.75
C SER A 396 -15.11 -18.95 -5.06
N ARG A 397 -15.30 -20.07 -4.35
CA ARG A 397 -14.21 -20.82 -3.73
C ARG A 397 -13.27 -21.38 -4.79
N GLU A 398 -13.81 -21.87 -5.89
CA GLU A 398 -13.06 -22.38 -7.04
C GLU A 398 -12.18 -21.28 -7.64
N ASP A 399 -12.71 -20.05 -7.82
CA ASP A 399 -11.92 -18.91 -8.26
C ASP A 399 -10.76 -18.63 -7.29
N TYR A 400 -11.01 -18.59 -5.97
CA TYR A 400 -9.95 -18.42 -4.98
C TYR A 400 -8.87 -19.48 -5.09
N GLU A 401 -9.24 -20.75 -5.23
CA GLU A 401 -8.29 -21.87 -5.30
C GLU A 401 -7.42 -21.84 -6.57
N THR A 402 -7.91 -21.25 -7.66
CA THR A 402 -7.14 -21.07 -8.92
C THR A 402 -6.20 -19.86 -8.89
N ARG A 403 -6.37 -18.93 -7.96
CA ARG A 403 -5.54 -17.73 -7.87
C ARG A 403 -4.10 -18.07 -7.47
N PRO A 404 -3.11 -17.25 -7.91
CA PRO A 404 -1.74 -17.37 -7.43
C PRO A 404 -1.69 -17.31 -5.90
N ARG A 405 -0.84 -18.14 -5.31
CA ARG A 405 -0.67 -18.14 -3.84
C ARG A 405 -0.20 -16.80 -3.29
N PHE A 406 0.73 -16.14 -4.01
CA PHE A 406 1.28 -14.82 -3.66
C PHE A 406 1.20 -13.86 -4.84
N THR A 407 1.17 -12.58 -4.53
CA THR A 407 1.34 -11.53 -5.54
C THR A 407 2.77 -11.58 -6.07
N GLU A 408 2.92 -11.53 -7.39
CA GLU A 408 4.23 -11.50 -8.04
C GLU A 408 5.07 -10.31 -7.53
N PRO A 409 6.34 -10.52 -7.14
CA PRO A 409 7.23 -9.44 -6.71
C PRO A 409 7.31 -8.29 -7.71
N GLU A 410 7.42 -7.07 -7.22
CA GLU A 410 7.43 -5.88 -8.09
C GLU A 410 8.59 -5.89 -9.08
N ILE A 411 9.74 -6.45 -8.69
CA ILE A 411 10.92 -6.57 -9.56
C ILE A 411 10.68 -7.38 -10.83
N LEU A 412 9.72 -8.31 -10.82
CA LEU A 412 9.38 -9.14 -11.98
C LEU A 412 8.36 -8.48 -12.92
N ARG A 413 7.69 -7.41 -12.46
CA ARG A 413 6.56 -6.79 -13.18
C ARG A 413 6.73 -5.29 -13.46
N THR A 414 7.92 -4.72 -13.23
CA THR A 414 8.21 -3.30 -13.45
C THR A 414 9.37 -3.09 -14.43
N SER A 415 9.58 -1.84 -14.88
CA SER A 415 10.81 -1.47 -15.61
C SER A 415 12.01 -1.49 -14.66
N LEU A 416 13.11 -2.07 -15.10
CA LEU A 416 14.34 -2.16 -14.32
C LEU A 416 15.31 -0.99 -14.54
N GLY A 417 14.98 -0.02 -15.38
CA GLY A 417 15.88 1.13 -15.65
C GLY A 417 16.32 1.86 -14.39
N ALA A 418 15.38 2.17 -13.49
CA ALA A 418 15.69 2.82 -12.22
C ALA A 418 16.52 1.94 -11.28
N VAL A 419 16.24 0.63 -11.23
CA VAL A 419 17.00 -0.35 -10.42
C VAL A 419 18.43 -0.45 -10.90
N VAL A 420 18.62 -0.68 -12.20
CA VAL A 420 19.95 -0.78 -12.83
C VAL A 420 20.74 0.51 -12.60
N LEU A 421 20.10 1.69 -12.78
CA LEU A 421 20.72 2.98 -12.51
C LEU A 421 21.21 3.08 -11.07
N HIS A 422 20.36 2.68 -10.12
CA HIS A 422 20.71 2.69 -8.70
C HIS A 422 21.87 1.72 -8.39
N MET A 423 21.81 0.47 -8.90
CA MET A 423 22.88 -0.52 -8.73
C MET A 423 24.23 -0.04 -9.27
N LEU A 424 24.23 0.58 -10.44
CA LEU A 424 25.42 1.19 -11.03
C LEU A 424 25.94 2.37 -10.18
N SER A 425 25.03 3.15 -9.58
CA SER A 425 25.38 4.34 -8.79
C SER A 425 26.04 3.98 -7.45
N VAL A 426 25.61 2.88 -6.82
CA VAL A 426 26.22 2.37 -5.58
C VAL A 426 27.37 1.38 -5.84
N GLY A 427 27.66 1.08 -7.13
CA GLY A 427 28.80 0.27 -7.53
C GLY A 427 28.64 -1.24 -7.29
N VAL A 428 27.39 -1.72 -7.12
CA VAL A 428 27.11 -3.16 -6.90
C VAL A 428 26.87 -3.94 -8.20
N ALA A 429 26.72 -3.26 -9.34
CA ALA A 429 26.65 -3.89 -10.65
C ALA A 429 27.47 -3.08 -11.66
N ARG A 430 28.02 -3.79 -12.66
CA ARG A 430 28.74 -3.23 -13.84
C ARG A 430 28.31 -3.89 -15.13
N THR A 431 27.66 -5.04 -15.02
CA THR A 431 27.19 -5.86 -16.12
C THR A 431 25.74 -6.29 -15.88
N ALA A 432 25.08 -6.81 -16.91
CA ALA A 432 23.75 -7.40 -16.77
C ALA A 432 23.78 -8.67 -15.88
N GLU A 433 24.86 -9.42 -15.92
CA GLU A 433 25.06 -10.61 -15.08
C GLU A 433 25.17 -10.22 -13.59
N ASP A 434 25.82 -9.11 -13.27
CA ASP A 434 25.89 -8.61 -11.88
C ASP A 434 24.49 -8.30 -11.33
N VAL A 435 23.59 -7.81 -12.18
CA VAL A 435 22.20 -7.52 -11.78
C VAL A 435 21.42 -8.80 -11.49
N THR A 436 21.54 -9.82 -12.34
CA THR A 436 20.85 -11.11 -12.12
C THR A 436 21.44 -11.89 -10.93
N ASN A 437 22.74 -11.73 -10.66
CA ASN A 437 23.46 -12.39 -9.57
C ASN A 437 23.53 -11.56 -8.29
N PHE A 438 22.83 -10.45 -8.21
CA PHE A 438 22.92 -9.50 -7.08
C PHE A 438 22.44 -10.07 -5.73
N GLY A 439 21.75 -11.20 -5.72
CA GLY A 439 21.18 -11.76 -4.51
C GLY A 439 19.73 -11.34 -4.27
N PHE A 440 19.01 -11.03 -5.32
CA PHE A 440 17.54 -10.93 -5.25
C PHE A 440 16.94 -12.27 -4.85
N ILE A 441 15.90 -12.27 -4.04
CA ILE A 441 15.18 -13.49 -3.65
C ILE A 441 14.53 -14.13 -4.87
N ASP A 442 13.92 -13.33 -5.74
CA ASP A 442 13.43 -13.72 -7.05
C ASP A 442 14.18 -12.88 -8.10
N PRO A 443 15.23 -13.40 -8.73
CA PRO A 443 16.02 -12.63 -9.69
C PRO A 443 15.21 -12.32 -10.96
N PRO A 444 15.34 -11.09 -11.51
CA PRO A 444 14.70 -10.74 -12.75
C PRO A 444 15.29 -11.50 -13.94
N ASP A 445 14.48 -11.71 -15.00
CA ASP A 445 14.96 -12.32 -16.22
C ASP A 445 15.99 -11.42 -16.96
N MET A 446 16.93 -12.06 -17.67
CA MET A 446 17.99 -11.36 -18.40
C MET A 446 17.44 -10.39 -19.45
N LYS A 447 16.26 -10.65 -20.02
CA LYS A 447 15.62 -9.76 -20.99
C LYS A 447 15.14 -8.48 -20.33
N ALA A 448 14.49 -8.58 -19.16
CA ALA A 448 14.06 -7.40 -18.39
C ALA A 448 15.26 -6.55 -17.95
N VAL A 449 16.35 -7.19 -17.53
CA VAL A 449 17.61 -6.51 -17.20
C VAL A 449 18.18 -5.80 -18.44
N SER A 450 18.24 -6.48 -19.58
CA SER A 450 18.73 -5.90 -20.85
C SER A 450 17.88 -4.72 -21.31
N ASP A 451 16.55 -4.81 -21.14
CA ASP A 451 15.63 -3.69 -21.45
C ASP A 451 15.94 -2.47 -20.55
N GLY A 452 16.25 -2.68 -19.26
CA GLY A 452 16.68 -1.61 -18.36
C GLY A 452 18.01 -0.96 -18.80
N PHE A 453 19.00 -1.73 -19.21
CA PHE A 453 20.25 -1.19 -19.77
C PHE A 453 20.02 -0.44 -21.09
N ASN A 454 19.14 -0.94 -21.95
CA ASN A 454 18.78 -0.27 -23.22
C ASN A 454 18.10 1.07 -22.93
N GLU A 455 17.17 1.14 -21.99
CA GLU A 455 16.53 2.38 -21.55
C GLU A 455 17.56 3.41 -21.08
N LEU A 456 18.49 3.02 -20.22
CA LEU A 456 19.54 3.90 -19.73
C LEU A 456 20.52 4.35 -20.84
N THR A 457 20.74 3.51 -21.85
CA THR A 457 21.55 3.84 -23.03
C THR A 457 20.84 4.88 -23.90
N GLU A 458 19.54 4.70 -24.18
CA GLU A 458 18.70 5.66 -24.89
C GLU A 458 18.72 7.04 -24.20
N LEU A 459 18.65 7.06 -22.87
CA LEU A 459 18.70 8.27 -22.06
C LEU A 459 20.12 8.87 -21.93
N LYS A 460 21.14 8.23 -22.53
CA LYS A 460 22.56 8.60 -22.40
C LYS A 460 23.04 8.64 -20.94
N ALA A 461 22.40 7.85 -20.07
CA ALA A 461 22.75 7.74 -18.67
C ALA A 461 23.96 6.84 -18.43
N ILE A 462 24.18 5.89 -19.31
CA ILE A 462 25.30 4.94 -19.26
C ILE A 462 26.13 4.97 -20.53
N GLY A 463 27.39 4.59 -20.40
CA GLY A 463 28.34 4.37 -21.51
C GLY A 463 29.19 3.16 -21.23
N ARG A 464 29.94 2.71 -22.22
CA ARG A 464 30.90 1.58 -22.09
C ARG A 464 32.33 2.12 -22.07
N LYS A 465 33.11 1.68 -21.07
CA LYS A 465 34.54 1.96 -20.99
C LYS A 465 35.27 0.65 -20.71
N ARG A 466 36.15 0.24 -21.62
CA ARG A 466 36.91 -1.02 -21.50
C ARG A 466 36.04 -2.29 -21.31
N GLY A 467 34.86 -2.30 -21.94
CA GLY A 467 33.91 -3.42 -21.84
C GLY A 467 32.94 -3.34 -20.66
N GLU A 468 33.24 -2.55 -19.62
CA GLU A 468 32.33 -2.34 -18.48
C GLU A 468 31.37 -1.19 -18.71
N VAL A 469 30.17 -1.32 -18.15
CA VAL A 469 29.17 -0.23 -18.15
C VAL A 469 29.51 0.75 -17.04
N THR A 470 29.51 2.03 -17.36
CA THR A 470 29.77 3.12 -16.41
C THR A 470 28.74 4.22 -16.54
N LEU A 471 28.45 4.88 -15.41
CA LEU A 471 27.58 6.06 -15.43
C LEU A 471 28.27 7.23 -16.15
N THR A 472 27.55 7.84 -17.07
CA THR A 472 27.92 9.12 -17.67
C THR A 472 27.73 10.27 -16.65
N HIS A 473 28.04 11.50 -17.05
CA HIS A 473 27.69 12.68 -16.25
C HIS A 473 26.15 12.75 -16.05
N VAL A 474 25.38 12.50 -17.10
CA VAL A 474 23.90 12.44 -17.04
C VAL A 474 23.43 11.34 -16.09
N GLY A 475 24.01 10.14 -16.18
CA GLY A 475 23.64 9.04 -15.29
C GLY A 475 23.89 9.35 -13.81
N ARG A 476 25.01 10.00 -13.47
CA ARG A 476 25.28 10.43 -12.10
C ARG A 476 24.31 11.50 -11.60
N GLN A 477 23.84 12.39 -12.48
CA GLN A 477 22.80 13.36 -12.14
C GLN A 477 21.46 12.66 -11.93
N LEU A 478 21.05 11.77 -12.85
CA LEU A 478 19.81 11.00 -12.76
C LEU A 478 19.73 10.18 -11.46
N ALA A 479 20.82 9.52 -11.07
CA ALA A 479 20.87 8.73 -9.85
C ALA A 479 20.62 9.54 -8.56
N ARG A 480 20.75 10.86 -8.62
CA ARG A 480 20.50 11.78 -7.49
C ARG A 480 19.08 12.34 -7.47
N ILE A 481 18.37 12.26 -8.58
CA ILE A 481 17.01 12.79 -8.72
C ILE A 481 16.02 11.65 -8.44
N PRO A 482 15.25 11.71 -7.36
CA PRO A 482 14.40 10.60 -6.93
C PRO A 482 13.02 10.60 -7.66
N ILE A 483 13.07 10.60 -8.98
CA ILE A 483 11.89 10.52 -9.87
C ILE A 483 12.16 9.49 -10.97
N ASP A 484 11.15 9.21 -11.79
CA ASP A 484 11.30 8.37 -12.97
C ASP A 484 12.48 8.81 -13.85
N VAL A 485 13.24 7.87 -14.40
CA VAL A 485 14.49 8.15 -15.13
C VAL A 485 14.26 9.01 -16.38
N ARG A 486 13.11 8.86 -17.05
CA ARG A 486 12.75 9.65 -18.24
C ARG A 486 12.40 11.08 -17.85
N LEU A 487 11.61 11.23 -16.78
CA LEU A 487 11.27 12.55 -16.23
C LEU A 487 12.51 13.28 -15.70
N GLY A 488 13.40 12.56 -15.00
CA GLY A 488 14.68 13.11 -14.57
C GLY A 488 15.54 13.56 -15.75
N ARG A 489 15.51 12.82 -16.87
CA ARG A 489 16.22 13.20 -18.09
C ARG A 489 15.68 14.48 -18.70
N MET A 490 14.36 14.72 -18.67
CA MET A 490 13.76 15.98 -19.12
C MET A 490 14.30 17.17 -18.31
N VAL A 491 14.33 17.05 -16.99
CA VAL A 491 14.86 18.10 -16.10
C VAL A 491 16.33 18.40 -16.39
N ILE A 492 17.17 17.36 -16.54
CA ILE A 492 18.59 17.53 -16.84
C ILE A 492 18.81 18.22 -18.20
N GLU A 493 17.95 17.94 -19.18
CA GLU A 493 18.07 18.60 -20.50
C GLU A 493 17.59 20.03 -20.44
N ALA A 494 16.48 20.30 -19.76
CA ALA A 494 15.98 21.65 -19.57
C ALA A 494 16.97 22.57 -18.83
N ALA A 495 17.73 21.99 -17.88
CA ALA A 495 18.77 22.72 -17.14
C ALA A 495 19.94 23.19 -18.02
N LYS A 496 20.06 22.69 -19.26
CA LYS A 496 21.06 23.15 -20.23
C LYS A 496 20.54 24.27 -21.12
N SER A 497 19.27 24.61 -21.07
CA SER A 497 18.67 25.68 -21.86
C SER A 497 19.25 27.02 -21.45
N SER A 498 19.48 27.89 -22.42
CA SER A 498 19.86 29.28 -22.18
C SER A 498 18.70 30.14 -21.67
N THR A 499 17.47 29.63 -21.75
CA THR A 499 16.24 30.31 -21.32
C THR A 499 15.84 29.81 -19.94
N PRO A 500 15.90 30.64 -18.88
CA PRO A 500 15.54 30.24 -17.51
C PRO A 500 14.11 29.68 -17.40
N ASP A 501 13.17 30.24 -18.16
CA ASP A 501 11.76 29.84 -18.18
C ASP A 501 11.56 28.40 -18.62
N THR A 502 12.44 27.85 -19.48
CA THR A 502 12.38 26.47 -19.93
C THR A 502 12.54 25.49 -18.78
N LEU A 503 13.50 25.72 -17.88
CA LEU A 503 13.71 24.88 -16.72
C LEU A 503 12.53 24.97 -15.77
N ALA A 504 12.03 26.18 -15.51
CA ALA A 504 10.87 26.39 -14.63
C ALA A 504 9.63 25.64 -15.16
N ALA A 505 9.31 25.81 -16.45
CA ALA A 505 8.19 25.13 -17.08
C ALA A 505 8.32 23.60 -17.04
N VAL A 506 9.51 23.05 -17.35
CA VAL A 506 9.75 21.60 -17.31
C VAL A 506 9.68 21.07 -15.89
N LEU A 507 10.13 21.81 -14.88
CA LEU A 507 9.98 21.39 -13.47
C LEU A 507 8.51 21.30 -13.07
N VAL A 508 7.66 22.24 -13.46
CA VAL A 508 6.21 22.19 -13.20
C VAL A 508 5.59 20.99 -13.91
N ILE A 509 5.89 20.78 -15.20
CA ILE A 509 5.38 19.65 -15.97
C ILE A 509 5.80 18.31 -15.34
N VAL A 510 7.08 18.16 -14.99
CA VAL A 510 7.60 16.94 -14.37
C VAL A 510 7.01 16.71 -12.98
N ALA A 511 6.83 17.77 -12.18
CA ALA A 511 6.14 17.67 -10.90
C ALA A 511 4.69 17.17 -11.08
N PHE A 512 3.97 17.76 -12.02
CA PHE A 512 2.61 17.36 -12.36
C PHE A 512 2.53 15.88 -12.80
N LEU A 513 3.45 15.42 -13.66
CA LEU A 513 3.54 14.04 -14.13
C LEU A 513 3.98 13.06 -13.04
N SER A 514 4.70 13.52 -12.01
CA SER A 514 5.23 12.70 -10.91
C SER A 514 4.22 12.54 -9.77
N LEU A 515 3.22 13.38 -9.72
CA LEU A 515 2.16 13.40 -8.72
C LEU A 515 0.88 12.79 -9.31
N GLN A 516 -0.04 12.44 -8.45
CA GLN A 516 -1.42 12.27 -8.89
C GLN A 516 -1.97 13.63 -9.30
N ASP A 517 -2.95 13.64 -10.22
CA ASP A 517 -3.60 14.87 -10.66
C ASP A 517 -4.02 15.71 -9.44
N PRO A 518 -3.49 16.92 -9.26
CA PRO A 518 -3.81 17.76 -8.11
C PRO A 518 -5.21 18.39 -8.18
N ARG A 519 -5.93 18.23 -9.28
CA ARG A 519 -7.29 18.72 -9.44
C ARG A 519 -8.27 17.85 -8.67
N GLU A 520 -8.93 18.41 -7.69
CA GLU A 520 -9.98 17.71 -6.95
C GLU A 520 -11.33 17.83 -7.66
N ARG A 521 -12.08 16.76 -7.62
CA ARG A 521 -13.42 16.64 -8.20
C ARG A 521 -14.35 16.01 -7.18
N PRO A 522 -14.78 16.77 -6.13
CA PRO A 522 -15.73 16.27 -5.14
C PRO A 522 -17.04 15.86 -5.83
N ASP A 523 -17.59 14.71 -5.48
CA ASP A 523 -18.81 14.19 -6.13
C ASP A 523 -19.99 15.14 -5.97
N GLU A 524 -20.10 15.81 -4.80
CA GLU A 524 -21.15 16.80 -4.51
C GLU A 524 -21.05 18.08 -5.36
N ALA A 525 -19.86 18.37 -5.91
CA ALA A 525 -19.58 19.60 -6.68
C ALA A 525 -18.85 19.31 -8.01
N ARG A 526 -19.06 18.14 -8.60
CA ARG A 526 -18.30 17.67 -9.77
C ARG A 526 -18.41 18.60 -10.96
N ASP A 527 -19.63 19.02 -11.30
CA ASP A 527 -19.90 19.92 -12.44
C ASP A 527 -19.30 21.32 -12.21
N GLU A 528 -19.28 21.77 -10.97
CA GLU A 528 -18.64 23.05 -10.59
C GLU A 528 -17.12 22.93 -10.65
N ALA A 529 -16.56 21.87 -10.13
CA ALA A 529 -15.13 21.58 -10.22
C ALA A 529 -14.67 21.51 -11.69
N ASP A 530 -15.40 20.79 -12.55
CA ASP A 530 -15.11 20.70 -13.97
C ASP A 530 -15.18 22.05 -14.67
N ARG A 531 -16.17 22.88 -14.34
CA ARG A 531 -16.30 24.24 -14.87
C ARG A 531 -15.13 25.13 -14.45
N ILE A 532 -14.67 25.00 -13.21
CA ILE A 532 -13.50 25.74 -12.71
C ILE A 532 -12.21 25.25 -13.40
N HIS A 533 -12.02 23.94 -13.48
CA HIS A 533 -10.83 23.35 -14.12
C HIS A 533 -10.73 23.69 -15.61
N ASN A 534 -11.87 23.67 -16.30
CA ASN A 534 -11.93 24.00 -17.74
C ASN A 534 -11.50 25.45 -18.07
N ARG A 535 -11.50 26.36 -17.08
CA ARG A 535 -10.97 27.72 -17.27
C ARG A 535 -9.48 27.76 -17.52
N TYR A 536 -8.76 26.72 -17.09
CA TYR A 536 -7.30 26.60 -17.19
C TYR A 536 -6.88 25.57 -18.23
N ALA A 537 -7.86 24.83 -18.79
CA ALA A 537 -7.59 23.82 -19.80
C ALA A 537 -7.09 24.46 -21.09
N ASP A 538 -5.96 23.95 -21.58
CA ASP A 538 -5.49 24.23 -22.93
C ASP A 538 -5.94 23.11 -23.86
N PRO A 539 -6.67 23.42 -24.95
CA PRO A 539 -7.21 22.39 -25.83
C PRO A 539 -6.15 21.66 -26.65
N SER A 540 -4.93 22.17 -26.70
CA SER A 540 -3.84 21.61 -27.49
C SER A 540 -2.89 20.75 -26.67
N SER A 541 -2.82 20.95 -25.32
CA SER A 541 -1.81 20.28 -24.50
C SER A 541 -2.17 20.23 -23.00
N ASP A 542 -2.18 19.04 -22.43
CA ASP A 542 -2.29 18.84 -20.98
C ASP A 542 -1.09 19.46 -20.23
N TYR A 543 0.06 19.57 -20.85
CA TYR A 543 1.22 20.21 -20.24
C TYR A 543 1.04 21.71 -20.11
N LEU A 544 0.42 22.36 -21.09
CA LEU A 544 0.07 23.77 -21.00
C LEU A 544 -1.02 23.99 -19.96
N THR A 545 -1.99 23.06 -19.84
CA THR A 545 -2.97 23.07 -18.76
C THR A 545 -2.28 23.05 -17.38
N ALA A 546 -1.26 22.21 -17.18
CA ALA A 546 -0.50 22.15 -15.92
C ALA A 546 0.21 23.49 -15.62
N LEU A 547 0.81 24.13 -16.65
CA LEU A 547 1.44 25.44 -16.50
C LEU A 547 0.41 26.53 -16.17
N ASN A 548 -0.74 26.55 -16.84
CA ASN A 548 -1.82 27.51 -16.55
C ASN A 548 -2.33 27.40 -15.11
N ILE A 549 -2.48 26.16 -14.60
CA ILE A 549 -2.86 25.91 -13.20
C ILE A 549 -1.80 26.43 -12.25
N TRP A 550 -0.53 26.13 -12.51
CA TRP A 550 0.61 26.58 -11.71
C TRP A 550 0.67 28.11 -11.64
N ASP A 551 0.62 28.77 -12.79
CA ASP A 551 0.66 30.22 -12.90
C ASP A 551 -0.48 30.87 -12.11
N ARG A 552 -1.68 30.29 -12.16
CA ARG A 552 -2.81 30.80 -11.38
C ARG A 552 -2.61 30.68 -9.88
N ILE A 553 -2.02 29.58 -9.42
CA ILE A 553 -1.77 29.35 -7.99
C ILE A 553 -0.73 30.33 -7.45
N PHE A 554 0.30 30.68 -8.22
CA PHE A 554 1.43 31.47 -7.77
C PHE A 554 1.43 32.93 -8.21
N GLN A 555 0.59 33.34 -9.18
CA GLN A 555 0.45 34.75 -9.60
C GLN A 555 -0.45 35.60 -8.69
N ALA A 556 -1.23 34.99 -7.81
CA ALA A 556 -2.02 35.71 -6.82
C ALA A 556 -1.16 35.96 -5.56
N ASP A 557 -0.44 37.08 -5.54
CA ASP A 557 0.22 37.70 -4.37
C ASP A 557 1.35 36.92 -3.66
N GLY A 558 2.08 36.03 -4.34
CA GLY A 558 3.23 35.34 -3.75
C GLY A 558 2.89 34.35 -2.63
N GLU A 559 1.64 34.25 -2.23
CA GLU A 559 1.10 33.17 -1.39
C GLU A 559 0.16 32.27 -2.18
N PRO A 560 0.21 30.93 -1.98
CA PRO A 560 -0.77 30.01 -2.57
C PRO A 560 -2.18 30.52 -2.25
N SER A 561 -3.01 30.74 -3.27
CA SER A 561 -4.42 31.10 -3.05
C SER A 561 -5.08 30.08 -2.13
N LYS A 562 -6.13 30.46 -1.42
CA LYS A 562 -6.89 29.54 -0.52
C LYS A 562 -7.34 28.25 -1.21
N ILE A 563 -7.42 28.25 -2.55
CA ILE A 563 -7.70 27.06 -3.37
C ILE A 563 -6.53 26.05 -3.33
N GLY A 564 -5.28 26.51 -3.20
CA GLY A 564 -4.11 25.61 -3.05
C GLY A 564 -3.82 25.20 -1.60
N ARG A 565 -4.38 25.87 -0.59
CA ARG A 565 -4.18 25.52 0.82
C ARG A 565 -5.12 24.44 1.35
N ALA A 566 -6.20 24.18 0.67
CA ALA A 566 -7.14 23.16 1.12
C ALA A 566 -6.63 21.73 0.88
N HIS A 567 -5.59 21.53 0.02
CA HIS A 567 -5.33 20.23 -0.57
C HIS A 567 -3.84 19.90 -0.85
N VAL A 568 -2.92 20.55 -0.17
CA VAL A 568 -1.48 20.17 -0.19
C VAL A 568 -1.07 19.52 1.13
#